data_ef53f12d2a2c41f18c011143cc6c05b9
#
_entry.id   ef53f12d2a2c41f18c011143cc6c05b9
#
_cell.length_a   1.000
_cell.length_b   1.000
_cell.length_c   1.000
_cell.angle_alpha   90.00
_cell.angle_beta   90.00
_cell.angle_gamma   90.00
#
_symmetry.space_group_name_H-M   'P 1'
#
loop_
_entity.id
_entity.type
_entity.pdbx_description
1 polymer ?
#
loop_
_entity_poly.entity_id
_entity_poly.type
_entity_poly.pdbx_seq_one_letter_code
_entity_poly.pdbx_strand_id
1 'polypeptide(L)'
;QFTPAILQAIDEGYPIQLVFPSDGVTYEAPAASILKGATNLEGAKALVDWLISIEGQTVIAQSKTYFYPIHPQAKLAPGMPAFGEINTVEVDTAWSASQKSRLVEKWIAEVLQGK
;
A
#
# COMPACT_ATOMS: atom_id res chain seq x y z
N GLN A 1 -4.92 10.29 0.35
CA GLN A 1 -4.17 9.81 1.53
C GLN A 1 -4.01 8.30 1.46
N PHE A 2 -2.94 7.76 2.04
CA PHE A 2 -2.66 6.33 2.08
C PHE A 2 -3.60 5.61 3.05
N THR A 3 -4.30 4.56 2.59
CA THR A 3 -5.32 3.85 3.38
C THR A 3 -4.83 3.37 4.76
N PRO A 4 -3.65 2.76 4.91
CA PRO A 4 -3.11 2.39 6.21
C PRO A 4 -3.06 3.54 7.22
N ALA A 5 -2.63 4.72 6.80
CA ALA A 5 -2.54 5.87 7.69
C ALA A 5 -3.92 6.38 8.16
N ILE A 6 -4.94 6.28 7.30
CA ILE A 6 -6.32 6.64 7.67
C ILE A 6 -6.87 5.63 8.68
N LEU A 7 -6.70 4.33 8.42
CA LEU A 7 -7.19 3.28 9.32
C LEU A 7 -6.48 3.32 10.68
N GLN A 8 -5.18 3.60 10.70
CA GLN A 8 -4.44 3.80 11.95
C GLN A 8 -5.00 4.99 12.73
N ALA A 9 -5.25 6.12 12.09
CA ALA A 9 -5.82 7.29 12.76
C ALA A 9 -7.24 7.03 13.28
N ILE A 10 -8.07 6.27 12.57
CA ILE A 10 -9.39 5.82 13.06
C ILE A 10 -9.22 4.94 14.31
N ASP A 11 -8.28 4.02 14.30
CA ASP A 11 -7.97 3.13 15.42
C ASP A 11 -7.46 3.90 16.67
N GLU A 12 -6.80 5.02 16.44
CA GLU A 12 -6.34 5.97 17.47
C GLU A 12 -7.46 6.90 17.97
N GLY A 13 -8.68 6.79 17.43
CA GLY A 13 -9.85 7.55 17.86
C GLY A 13 -10.04 8.92 17.19
N TYR A 14 -9.31 9.21 16.11
CA TYR A 14 -9.55 10.45 15.36
C TYR A 14 -10.91 10.39 14.64
N PRO A 15 -11.70 11.50 14.65
CA PRO A 15 -13.04 11.55 14.05
C PRO A 15 -12.97 11.74 12.54
N ILE A 16 -12.38 10.76 11.85
CA ILE A 16 -12.24 10.72 10.38
C ILE A 16 -12.88 9.46 9.81
N GLN A 17 -13.20 9.49 8.54
CA GLN A 17 -13.79 8.37 7.81
C GLN A 17 -12.97 8.05 6.58
N LEU A 18 -12.79 6.75 6.33
CA LEU A 18 -12.22 6.25 5.08
C LEU A 18 -13.29 6.24 3.99
N VAL A 19 -13.02 6.92 2.88
CA VAL A 19 -13.89 6.96 1.71
C VAL A 19 -13.08 6.60 0.47
N PHE A 20 -13.58 5.67 -0.33
CA PHE A 20 -13.03 5.36 -1.64
C PHE A 20 -13.88 6.08 -2.70
N PRO A 21 -13.28 6.94 -3.54
CA PRO A 21 -13.97 7.59 -4.65
C PRO A 21 -14.55 6.58 -5.63
N SER A 22 -15.75 6.86 -6.15
CA SER A 22 -16.43 5.97 -7.10
C SER A 22 -15.77 5.93 -8.48
N ASP A 23 -15.02 6.97 -8.84
CA ASP A 23 -14.21 7.06 -10.06
C ASP A 23 -12.87 6.32 -9.95
N GLY A 24 -12.54 5.82 -8.76
CA GLY A 24 -11.44 4.89 -8.53
C GLY A 24 -10.27 5.48 -7.77
N VAL A 25 -9.43 4.57 -7.29
CA VAL A 25 -8.19 4.89 -6.56
C VAL A 25 -7.01 4.12 -7.19
N THR A 26 -5.83 4.68 -7.05
CA THR A 26 -4.60 3.97 -7.40
C THR A 26 -4.14 3.08 -6.25
N TYR A 27 -3.35 2.06 -6.55
CA TYR A 27 -2.69 1.23 -5.54
C TYR A 27 -1.22 1.02 -5.89
N GLU A 28 -0.44 0.73 -4.87
CA GLU A 28 0.96 0.32 -4.99
C GLU A 28 1.13 -1.05 -4.33
N ALA A 29 1.88 -1.94 -4.98
CA ALA A 29 2.24 -3.23 -4.44
C ALA A 29 3.70 -3.19 -3.95
N PRO A 30 3.95 -3.19 -2.63
CA PRO A 30 5.30 -3.33 -2.11
C PRO A 30 5.91 -4.66 -2.53
N ALA A 31 7.20 -4.67 -2.83
CA ALA A 31 7.91 -5.86 -3.25
C ALA A 31 9.09 -6.15 -2.32
N ALA A 32 9.38 -7.43 -2.11
CA ALA A 32 10.57 -7.90 -1.43
C ALA A 32 11.47 -8.65 -2.41
N SER A 33 12.78 -8.49 -2.28
CA SER A 33 13.75 -9.20 -3.11
C SER A 33 14.93 -9.66 -2.27
N ILE A 34 15.56 -10.77 -2.70
CA ILE A 34 16.78 -11.29 -2.07
C ILE A 34 17.97 -10.66 -2.79
N LEU A 35 18.84 -10.00 -2.03
CA LEU A 35 20.04 -9.38 -2.57
C LEU A 35 21.04 -10.45 -3.03
N LYS A 36 21.69 -10.20 -4.16
CA LYS A 36 22.82 -11.04 -4.61
C LYS A 36 23.95 -10.97 -3.58
N GLY A 37 24.39 -12.13 -3.11
CA GLY A 37 25.43 -12.21 -2.09
C GLY A 37 24.91 -12.11 -0.64
N ALA A 38 23.61 -12.28 -0.41
CA ALA A 38 23.05 -12.38 0.94
C ALA A 38 23.81 -13.41 1.77
N THR A 39 24.27 -13.03 2.94
CA THR A 39 25.10 -13.90 3.83
C THR A 39 24.31 -15.06 4.41
N ASN A 40 22.99 -14.92 4.55
CA ASN A 40 22.07 -15.97 4.97
C ASN A 40 21.00 -16.18 3.89
N LEU A 41 21.37 -16.83 2.79
CA LEU A 41 20.47 -17.05 1.66
C LEU A 41 19.25 -17.90 2.02
N GLU A 42 19.44 -18.96 2.82
CA GLU A 42 18.35 -19.85 3.21
C GLU A 42 17.35 -19.14 4.15
N GLY A 43 17.84 -18.33 5.07
CA GLY A 43 16.98 -17.50 5.91
C GLY A 43 16.23 -16.43 5.09
N ALA A 44 16.88 -15.84 4.09
CA ALA A 44 16.23 -14.87 3.19
C ALA A 44 15.11 -15.52 2.35
N LYS A 45 15.33 -16.74 1.83
CA LYS A 45 14.29 -17.51 1.13
C LYS A 45 13.11 -17.83 2.05
N ALA A 46 13.40 -18.38 3.24
CA ALA A 46 12.37 -18.70 4.22
C ALA A 46 11.52 -17.48 4.61
N LEU A 47 12.14 -16.28 4.75
CA LEU A 47 11.42 -15.05 5.00
C LEU A 47 10.51 -14.66 3.82
N VAL A 48 10.99 -14.73 2.58
CA VAL A 48 10.18 -14.42 1.40
C VAL A 48 9.02 -15.39 1.27
N ASP A 49 9.27 -16.71 1.47
CA ASP A 49 8.22 -17.73 1.43
C ASP A 49 7.15 -17.48 2.50
N TRP A 50 7.58 -17.10 3.71
CA TRP A 50 6.64 -16.73 4.78
C TRP A 50 5.85 -15.46 4.43
N LEU A 51 6.50 -14.42 3.88
CA LEU A 51 5.84 -13.16 3.51
C LEU A 51 4.70 -13.36 2.50
N ILE A 52 4.79 -14.36 1.61
CA ILE A 52 3.74 -14.68 0.63
C ILE A 52 2.78 -15.78 1.09
N SER A 53 3.02 -16.40 2.25
CA SER A 53 2.14 -17.42 2.80
C SER A 53 0.83 -16.85 3.34
N ILE A 54 -0.19 -17.72 3.51
CA ILE A 54 -1.46 -17.34 4.14
C ILE A 54 -1.23 -16.75 5.54
N GLU A 55 -0.36 -17.38 6.32
CA GLU A 55 -0.03 -16.95 7.69
C GLU A 55 0.64 -15.57 7.67
N GLY A 56 1.72 -15.42 6.93
CA GLY A 56 2.46 -14.16 6.83
C GLY A 56 1.60 -13.00 6.34
N GLN A 57 0.82 -13.24 5.28
CA GLN A 57 -0.11 -12.25 4.73
C GLN A 57 -1.24 -11.89 5.72
N THR A 58 -1.73 -12.87 6.48
CA THR A 58 -2.74 -12.61 7.53
C THR A 58 -2.15 -11.78 8.67
N VAL A 59 -0.96 -12.13 9.14
CA VAL A 59 -0.25 -11.36 10.19
C VAL A 59 0.00 -9.93 9.74
N ILE A 60 0.49 -9.74 8.52
CA ILE A 60 0.73 -8.40 7.96
C ILE A 60 -0.57 -7.59 7.87
N ALA A 61 -1.62 -8.17 7.29
CA ALA A 61 -2.89 -7.47 7.13
C ALA A 61 -3.54 -7.11 8.47
N GLN A 62 -3.48 -7.98 9.46
CA GLN A 62 -4.07 -7.79 10.79
C GLN A 62 -3.17 -7.05 11.78
N SER A 63 -1.90 -6.86 11.46
CA SER A 63 -1.06 -5.92 12.19
C SER A 63 -1.55 -4.49 11.92
N LYS A 64 -1.19 -3.55 12.77
CA LYS A 64 -1.56 -2.12 12.58
C LYS A 64 -0.95 -1.46 11.33
N THR A 65 -0.43 -2.26 10.39
CA THR A 65 0.03 -1.79 9.09
C THR A 65 -1.10 -1.65 8.08
N TYR A 66 -2.21 -2.36 8.25
CA TYR A 66 -3.39 -2.31 7.38
C TYR A 66 -3.11 -2.47 5.88
N PHE A 67 -2.11 -3.28 5.53
CA PHE A 67 -1.85 -3.62 4.13
C PHE A 67 -2.85 -4.67 3.63
N TYR A 68 -3.28 -4.51 2.38
CA TYR A 68 -4.08 -5.53 1.71
C TYR A 68 -3.23 -6.77 1.41
N PRO A 69 -3.67 -7.97 1.83
CA PRO A 69 -2.99 -9.21 1.46
C PRO A 69 -3.21 -9.52 -0.02
N ILE A 70 -2.18 -10.04 -0.67
CA ILE A 70 -2.28 -10.56 -2.04
C ILE A 70 -2.76 -12.02 -2.08
N HIS A 71 -2.63 -12.76 -0.97
CA HIS A 71 -3.08 -14.15 -0.89
C HIS A 71 -4.60 -14.19 -0.65
N PRO A 72 -5.40 -14.85 -1.53
CA PRO A 72 -6.86 -14.77 -1.50
C PRO A 72 -7.50 -15.37 -0.24
N GLN A 73 -6.80 -16.24 0.46
CA GLN A 73 -7.27 -16.87 1.71
C GLN A 73 -6.76 -16.14 2.98
N ALA A 74 -5.93 -15.13 2.84
CA ALA A 74 -5.47 -14.36 4.00
C ALA A 74 -6.59 -13.46 4.53
N LYS A 75 -6.64 -13.30 5.86
CA LYS A 75 -7.70 -12.53 6.52
C LYS A 75 -7.36 -11.05 6.53
N LEU A 76 -8.34 -10.23 6.19
CA LEU A 76 -8.26 -8.78 6.30
C LEU A 76 -8.30 -8.32 7.77
N ALA A 77 -7.77 -7.13 8.02
CA ALA A 77 -8.01 -6.46 9.29
C ALA A 77 -9.49 -6.05 9.42
N PRO A 78 -10.01 -5.96 10.66
CA PRO A 78 -11.36 -5.45 10.87
C PRO A 78 -11.54 -4.05 10.27
N GLY A 79 -12.68 -3.80 9.64
CA GLY A 79 -13.01 -2.50 9.04
C GLY A 79 -12.43 -2.26 7.64
N MET A 80 -11.61 -3.16 7.11
CA MET A 80 -11.15 -3.09 5.72
C MET A 80 -12.21 -3.69 4.78
N PRO A 81 -12.64 -2.98 3.73
CA PRO A 81 -13.46 -3.56 2.68
C PRO A 81 -12.64 -4.59 1.89
N ALA A 82 -13.31 -5.54 1.23
CA ALA A 82 -12.60 -6.46 0.34
C ALA A 82 -11.97 -5.68 -0.83
N PHE A 83 -10.75 -6.06 -1.25
CA PHE A 83 -10.05 -5.34 -2.32
C PHE A 83 -10.85 -5.28 -3.62
N GLY A 84 -11.60 -6.35 -3.94
CA GLY A 84 -12.48 -6.41 -5.12
C GLY A 84 -13.73 -5.50 -5.06
N GLU A 85 -14.01 -4.90 -3.90
CA GLU A 85 -15.09 -3.91 -3.74
C GLU A 85 -14.61 -2.48 -3.98
N ILE A 86 -13.29 -2.29 -4.12
CA ILE A 86 -12.67 -1.00 -4.37
C ILE A 86 -12.47 -0.83 -5.87
N ASN A 87 -13.03 0.24 -6.42
CA ASN A 87 -12.75 0.60 -7.81
C ASN A 87 -11.29 1.08 -7.92
N THR A 88 -10.49 0.38 -8.72
CA THR A 88 -9.07 0.71 -8.90
C THR A 88 -8.81 1.20 -10.33
N VAL A 89 -7.90 2.16 -10.46
CA VAL A 89 -7.41 2.65 -11.75
C VAL A 89 -5.96 2.23 -11.95
N GLU A 90 -5.67 1.72 -13.14
CA GLU A 90 -4.28 1.44 -13.52
C GLU A 90 -3.50 2.74 -13.71
N VAL A 91 -2.28 2.75 -13.19
CA VAL A 91 -1.34 3.84 -13.35
C VAL A 91 -0.28 3.46 -14.38
N ASP A 92 -0.14 4.25 -15.43
CA ASP A 92 1.02 4.17 -16.31
C ASP A 92 2.27 4.64 -15.53
N THR A 93 3.00 3.67 -15.01
CA THR A 93 4.19 3.92 -14.20
C THR A 93 5.33 4.57 -15.00
N ALA A 94 5.46 4.26 -16.29
CA ALA A 94 6.46 4.86 -17.16
C ALA A 94 6.16 6.34 -17.40
N TRP A 95 4.90 6.65 -17.71
CA TRP A 95 4.44 8.03 -17.81
C TRP A 95 4.62 8.78 -16.49
N SER A 96 4.18 8.21 -15.37
CA SER A 96 4.30 8.81 -14.04
C SER A 96 5.76 9.13 -13.69
N ALA A 97 6.67 8.20 -13.94
CA ALA A 97 8.10 8.42 -13.73
C ALA A 97 8.64 9.56 -14.59
N SER A 98 8.25 9.63 -15.88
CA SER A 98 8.65 10.69 -16.81
C SER A 98 8.15 12.08 -16.41
N GLN A 99 6.98 12.15 -15.75
CA GLN A 99 6.34 13.41 -15.38
C GLN A 99 6.64 13.87 -13.94
N LYS A 100 7.32 13.04 -13.14
CA LYS A 100 7.53 13.30 -11.71
C LYS A 100 8.07 14.69 -11.41
N SER A 101 9.18 15.08 -12.03
CA SER A 101 9.81 16.38 -11.76
C SER A 101 8.87 17.53 -12.12
N ARG A 102 8.28 17.49 -13.30
CA ARG A 102 7.34 18.51 -13.77
C ARG A 102 6.13 18.66 -12.82
N LEU A 103 5.54 17.54 -12.37
CA LEU A 103 4.39 17.56 -11.48
C LEU A 103 4.74 18.09 -10.09
N VAL A 104 5.90 17.71 -9.55
CA VAL A 104 6.39 18.22 -8.27
C VAL A 104 6.66 19.72 -8.33
N GLU A 105 7.35 20.19 -9.36
CA GLU A 105 7.61 21.63 -9.56
C GLU A 105 6.30 22.43 -9.67
N LYS A 106 5.35 21.94 -10.44
CA LYS A 106 4.03 22.56 -10.59
C LYS A 106 3.28 22.61 -9.25
N TRP A 107 3.29 21.49 -8.49
CA TRP A 107 2.69 21.46 -7.15
C TRP A 107 3.30 22.48 -6.20
N ILE A 108 4.64 22.58 -6.18
CA ILE A 108 5.35 23.55 -5.34
C ILE A 108 4.95 24.97 -5.73
N ALA A 109 4.97 25.30 -7.02
CA ALA A 109 4.69 26.66 -7.49
C ALA A 109 3.23 27.07 -7.30
N GLU A 110 2.28 26.20 -7.63
CA GLU A 110 0.87 26.56 -7.70
C GLU A 110 0.10 26.27 -6.40
N VAL A 111 0.56 25.31 -5.59
CA VAL A 111 -0.17 24.90 -4.38
C VAL A 111 0.55 25.29 -3.10
N LEU A 112 1.86 25.05 -2.99
CA LEU A 112 2.59 25.34 -1.76
C LEU A 112 3.04 26.79 -1.63
N GLN A 113 3.45 27.42 -2.72
CA GLN A 113 3.93 28.81 -2.74
C GLN A 113 2.88 29.82 -3.19
N GLY A 114 1.76 29.35 -3.72
CA GLY A 114 0.65 30.19 -4.20
C GLY A 114 -0.32 30.64 -3.09
N LYS A 115 0.05 30.49 -1.82
CA LYS A 115 -0.74 30.93 -0.65
C LYS A 115 -0.12 32.14 -0.01
#